data_dd3fd8653b7396113f5fadd168e1e6cb
#
_entry.id   dd3fd8653b7396113f5fadd168e1e6cb
#
_cell.length_a   1.000
_cell.length_b   1.000
_cell.length_c   1.000
_cell.angle_alpha   90.00
_cell.angle_beta   90.00
_cell.angle_gamma   90.00
#
_symmetry.space_group_name_H-M   'P 1'
#
loop_
_entity.id
_entity.type
_entity.pdbx_description
1 polymer ?
#
loop_
_entity_poly.entity_id
_entity_poly.type
_entity_poly.pdbx_seq_one_letter_code
_entity_poly.pdbx_strand_id
1 'polypeptide(L)'
;MNPNFFIVGASKSGTTNISYYLNEHPDVFISELNEPYYFSRLDVSKNFKRESMITDYEKYLSLFKKAKKNQAVGEATSAYFSSPHAASEIRKMFPDSKIIISLRNPIERAYSSYFSYQFMHKNDQSFSEMIDLHQKQISNDEFYIYNILEPGFYTKHIKRFQENFAKDKIKIIIFEDYINNVFFTIESILSFLDIHTKINFHVQSKGAYRVPKNKVSRKLLENSFFRQTATKLIPTVSRQKIGDKFFLKQTKKPPMSQQERERLKKIYESEVSELEVLLDIKLPWSDFHVK
;
A
#
# COMPACT_ATOMS: atom_id res chain seq x y z
N MET A 1 5.29 23.37 -0.37
CA MET A 1 3.90 23.21 -0.82
C MET A 1 3.24 22.14 0.03
N ASN A 2 1.91 22.18 0.18
CA ASN A 2 1.19 21.17 0.93
C ASN A 2 0.77 20.03 0.01
N PRO A 3 0.69 18.77 0.49
CA PRO A 3 0.09 17.70 -0.27
C PRO A 3 -1.41 17.97 -0.52
N ASN A 4 -1.88 17.62 -1.71
CA ASN A 4 -3.27 17.74 -2.13
C ASN A 4 -3.87 16.42 -2.63
N PHE A 5 -3.10 15.31 -2.60
CA PHE A 5 -3.63 13.97 -2.77
C PHE A 5 -2.84 12.92 -1.95
N PHE A 6 -3.51 11.82 -1.63
CA PHE A 6 -2.96 10.73 -0.83
C PHE A 6 -3.31 9.37 -1.44
N ILE A 7 -2.30 8.51 -1.65
CA ILE A 7 -2.51 7.10 -1.96
C ILE A 7 -2.50 6.34 -0.64
N VAL A 8 -3.67 6.10 -0.09
CA VAL A 8 -3.81 5.64 1.30
C VAL A 8 -3.75 4.12 1.47
N GLY A 9 -3.82 3.35 0.41
CA GLY A 9 -3.80 1.88 0.49
C GLY A 9 -4.63 1.23 -0.63
N ALA A 10 -5.01 -0.04 -0.45
CA ALA A 10 -4.65 -0.92 0.64
C ALA A 10 -3.23 -1.48 0.48
N SER A 11 -2.62 -1.87 1.59
CA SER A 11 -1.31 -2.54 1.55
C SER A 11 -1.35 -3.77 0.64
N LYS A 12 -0.33 -3.97 -0.20
CA LYS A 12 -0.18 -5.08 -1.17
C LYS A 12 -1.14 -5.05 -2.36
N SER A 13 -1.75 -3.90 -2.63
CA SER A 13 -2.65 -3.65 -3.78
C SER A 13 -2.04 -2.75 -4.85
N GLY A 14 -0.71 -2.71 -4.99
CA GLY A 14 -0.02 -2.01 -6.07
C GLY A 14 0.25 -0.52 -5.87
N THR A 15 0.00 0.05 -4.70
CA THR A 15 0.20 1.47 -4.38
C THR A 15 1.58 2.01 -4.74
N THR A 16 2.65 1.23 -4.51
CA THR A 16 4.03 1.59 -4.90
C THR A 16 4.21 1.73 -6.41
N ASN A 17 3.53 0.90 -7.20
CA ASN A 17 3.58 1.00 -8.66
C ASN A 17 2.79 2.20 -9.17
N ILE A 18 1.60 2.43 -8.61
CA ILE A 18 0.76 3.59 -8.92
C ILE A 18 1.55 4.87 -8.63
N SER A 19 2.14 5.00 -7.44
CA SER A 19 2.94 6.17 -7.07
C SER A 19 4.16 6.35 -7.99
N TYR A 20 4.80 5.27 -8.39
CA TYR A 20 5.92 5.31 -9.32
C TYR A 20 5.52 5.88 -10.69
N TYR A 21 4.43 5.37 -11.29
CA TYR A 21 3.99 5.85 -12.61
C TYR A 21 3.46 7.28 -12.55
N LEU A 22 2.76 7.66 -11.50
CA LEU A 22 2.31 9.03 -11.31
C LEU A 22 3.51 10.00 -11.19
N ASN A 23 4.57 9.60 -10.49
CA ASN A 23 5.76 10.44 -10.31
C ASN A 23 6.63 10.57 -11.58
N GLU A 24 6.39 9.76 -12.62
CA GLU A 24 6.99 9.95 -13.95
C GLU A 24 6.35 11.15 -14.69
N HIS A 25 5.18 11.64 -14.24
CA HIS A 25 4.48 12.76 -14.87
C HIS A 25 5.07 14.11 -14.40
N PRO A 26 5.40 15.04 -15.33
CA PRO A 26 6.02 16.31 -14.97
C PRO A 26 5.15 17.20 -14.06
N ASP A 27 3.82 17.06 -14.14
CA ASP A 27 2.85 17.83 -13.35
C ASP A 27 2.45 17.12 -12.03
N VAL A 28 3.14 16.03 -11.66
CA VAL A 28 2.97 15.33 -10.40
C VAL A 28 4.26 15.36 -9.59
N PHE A 29 4.13 15.56 -8.31
CA PHE A 29 5.20 15.38 -7.34
C PHE A 29 4.76 14.42 -6.25
N ILE A 30 5.48 13.35 -6.07
CA ILE A 30 5.28 12.44 -4.93
C ILE A 30 6.50 12.49 -4.03
N SER A 31 6.28 12.55 -2.73
CA SER A 31 7.34 12.52 -1.72
C SER A 31 8.38 11.43 -2.00
N GLU A 32 9.67 11.80 -1.97
CA GLU A 32 10.78 10.86 -2.13
C GLU A 32 10.84 9.82 -0.99
N LEU A 33 10.32 10.17 0.19
CA LEU A 33 10.20 9.24 1.29
C LEU A 33 8.97 8.36 1.09
N ASN A 34 9.22 7.08 0.83
CA ASN A 34 8.15 6.11 0.71
C ASN A 34 7.59 5.78 2.09
N GLU A 35 6.27 5.85 2.23
CA GLU A 35 5.53 5.57 3.46
C GLU A 35 6.04 6.35 4.68
N PRO A 36 5.83 7.69 4.78
CA PRO A 36 6.22 8.49 5.93
C PRO A 36 5.41 8.20 7.21
N TYR A 37 4.29 7.50 7.16
CA TYR A 37 3.44 7.11 8.30
C TYR A 37 2.94 8.26 9.19
N TYR A 38 2.99 9.51 8.76
CA TYR A 38 2.69 10.67 9.59
C TYR A 38 1.27 10.62 10.18
N PHE A 39 0.26 10.27 9.37
CA PHE A 39 -1.14 10.23 9.80
C PHE A 39 -1.56 8.95 10.54
N SER A 40 -0.72 7.92 10.55
CA SER A 40 -0.91 6.72 11.37
C SER A 40 -0.02 6.68 12.63
N ARG A 41 0.66 7.78 12.95
CA ARG A 41 1.55 7.86 14.12
C ARG A 41 0.86 7.61 15.45
N LEU A 42 -0.44 7.93 15.56
CA LEU A 42 -1.24 7.73 16.75
C LEU A 42 -1.64 6.27 16.97
N ASP A 43 -1.69 5.49 15.89
CA ASP A 43 -2.13 4.08 15.90
C ASP A 43 -0.98 3.13 16.20
N VAL A 44 0.22 3.64 16.27
CA VAL A 44 1.41 2.81 16.38
C VAL A 44 1.87 2.75 17.83
N SER A 45 2.03 1.54 18.36
CA SER A 45 2.56 1.36 19.72
C SER A 45 3.94 2.00 19.85
N LYS A 46 4.27 2.47 21.07
CA LYS A 46 5.59 3.08 21.38
C LYS A 46 6.78 2.18 21.01
N ASN A 47 6.57 0.89 20.89
CA ASN A 47 7.58 -0.10 20.52
C ASN A 47 7.74 -0.25 18.99
N PHE A 48 6.86 0.38 18.20
CA PHE A 48 6.93 0.35 16.76
C PHE A 48 7.81 1.49 16.27
N LYS A 49 9.04 1.20 15.91
CA LYS A 49 9.95 2.17 15.27
C LYS A 49 10.19 1.76 13.83
N ARG A 50 9.49 2.38 12.88
CA ARG A 50 9.95 2.39 11.49
C ARG A 50 10.87 3.59 11.27
N GLU A 51 11.97 3.36 10.60
CA GLU A 51 12.96 4.41 10.27
C GLU A 51 12.36 5.52 9.38
N SER A 52 11.33 5.20 8.59
CA SER A 52 10.63 6.16 7.74
C SER A 52 9.54 6.95 8.45
N MET A 53 9.15 6.56 9.67
CA MET A 53 8.07 7.23 10.39
C MET A 53 8.45 8.65 10.78
N ILE A 54 7.66 9.59 10.33
CA ILE A 54 7.78 11.00 10.72
C ILE A 54 6.67 11.32 11.72
N THR A 55 7.06 11.96 12.82
CA THR A 55 6.13 12.42 13.88
C THR A 55 6.06 13.93 13.99
N ASP A 56 7.06 14.61 13.46
CA ASP A 56 7.16 16.07 13.46
C ASP A 56 6.52 16.66 12.21
N TYR A 57 5.70 17.69 12.37
CA TYR A 57 4.94 18.31 11.28
C TYR A 57 5.80 19.07 10.28
N GLU A 58 6.76 19.85 10.76
CA GLU A 58 7.63 20.63 9.88
C GLU A 58 8.52 19.70 9.05
N LYS A 59 8.99 18.62 9.66
CA LYS A 59 9.71 17.56 8.96
C LYS A 59 8.83 16.88 7.92
N TYR A 60 7.54 16.64 8.23
CA TYR A 60 6.60 16.09 7.27
C TYR A 60 6.42 17.04 6.08
N LEU A 61 6.15 18.33 6.31
CA LEU A 61 6.01 19.32 5.25
C LEU A 61 7.30 19.49 4.43
N SER A 62 8.46 19.26 5.04
CA SER A 62 9.74 19.34 4.34
C SER A 62 9.88 18.36 3.20
N LEU A 63 9.12 17.24 3.21
CA LEU A 63 9.07 16.26 2.12
C LEU A 63 8.58 16.86 0.79
N PHE A 64 7.82 17.93 0.84
CA PHE A 64 7.16 18.55 -0.32
C PHE A 64 7.85 19.86 -0.77
N LYS A 65 8.98 20.23 -0.19
CA LYS A 65 9.69 21.50 -0.52
C LYS A 65 10.16 21.59 -1.97
N LYS A 66 10.40 20.45 -2.63
CA LYS A 66 10.83 20.39 -4.03
C LYS A 66 9.67 20.46 -5.03
N ALA A 67 8.43 20.39 -4.57
CA ALA A 67 7.25 20.48 -5.42
C ALA A 67 7.12 21.87 -6.05
N LYS A 68 6.69 21.93 -7.33
CA LYS A 68 6.46 23.17 -8.08
C LYS A 68 5.00 23.61 -7.97
N LYS A 69 4.75 24.91 -8.17
CA LYS A 69 3.44 25.56 -7.92
C LYS A 69 2.24 24.90 -8.64
N ASN A 70 2.45 24.34 -9.81
CA ASN A 70 1.35 23.78 -10.63
C ASN A 70 1.31 22.26 -10.63
N GLN A 71 2.04 21.59 -9.75
CA GLN A 71 2.02 20.15 -9.64
C GLN A 71 0.92 19.68 -8.70
N ALA A 72 0.31 18.52 -9.00
CA ALA A 72 -0.37 17.71 -8.01
C ALA A 72 0.69 17.15 -7.05
N VAL A 73 0.52 17.39 -5.76
CA VAL A 73 1.52 17.07 -4.72
C VAL A 73 0.96 16.02 -3.79
N GLY A 74 1.64 14.90 -3.63
CA GLY A 74 1.11 13.83 -2.81
C GLY A 74 2.13 12.92 -2.16
N GLU A 75 1.61 11.98 -1.43
CA GLU A 75 2.36 10.87 -0.84
C GLU A 75 1.62 9.54 -0.95
N ALA A 76 2.34 8.44 -0.71
CA ALA A 76 1.80 7.10 -0.68
C ALA A 76 2.17 6.40 0.62
N THR A 77 1.19 6.17 1.48
CA THR A 77 1.33 5.39 2.73
C THR A 77 0.18 4.40 2.83
N SER A 78 0.47 3.16 2.54
CA SER A 78 -0.56 2.11 2.45
C SER A 78 -1.20 1.73 3.78
N ALA A 79 -0.59 2.11 4.89
CA ALA A 79 -1.11 1.90 6.24
C ALA A 79 -2.23 2.87 6.62
N TYR A 80 -2.37 4.02 5.94
CA TYR A 80 -3.44 4.97 6.25
C TYR A 80 -4.83 4.38 6.04
N PHE A 81 -4.96 3.46 5.10
CA PHE A 81 -6.25 2.86 4.78
C PHE A 81 -6.88 2.15 5.97
N SER A 82 -6.10 1.33 6.69
CA SER A 82 -6.59 0.62 7.88
C SER A 82 -6.44 1.40 9.18
N SER A 83 -5.76 2.55 9.17
CA SER A 83 -5.58 3.39 10.35
C SER A 83 -6.91 3.96 10.85
N PRO A 84 -7.25 3.82 12.13
CA PRO A 84 -8.43 4.44 12.72
C PRO A 84 -8.46 5.98 12.61
N HIS A 85 -7.30 6.62 12.65
CA HIS A 85 -7.18 8.09 12.74
C HIS A 85 -6.79 8.78 11.43
N ALA A 86 -6.18 8.08 10.47
CA ALA A 86 -5.58 8.74 9.31
C ALA A 86 -6.58 9.55 8.48
N ALA A 87 -7.80 9.06 8.24
CA ALA A 87 -8.79 9.76 7.44
C ALA A 87 -9.16 11.12 8.06
N SER A 88 -9.46 11.14 9.36
CA SER A 88 -9.82 12.35 10.09
C SER A 88 -8.65 13.34 10.23
N GLU A 89 -7.43 12.84 10.47
CA GLU A 89 -6.23 13.67 10.56
C GLU A 89 -5.86 14.30 9.20
N ILE A 90 -5.97 13.55 8.10
CA ILE A 90 -5.77 14.11 6.75
C ILE A 90 -6.84 15.18 6.47
N ARG A 91 -8.12 14.88 6.74
CA ARG A 91 -9.22 15.85 6.54
C ARG A 91 -9.00 17.14 7.32
N LYS A 92 -8.56 17.04 8.58
CA LYS A 92 -8.29 18.17 9.44
C LYS A 92 -7.18 19.07 8.90
N MET A 93 -6.12 18.48 8.37
CA MET A 93 -4.93 19.22 7.93
C MET A 93 -4.98 19.64 6.46
N PHE A 94 -5.62 18.84 5.62
CA PHE A 94 -5.69 19.03 4.16
C PHE A 94 -7.12 18.73 3.66
N PRO A 95 -8.11 19.59 3.98
CA PRO A 95 -9.53 19.33 3.77
C PRO A 95 -9.94 19.12 2.31
N ASP A 96 -9.21 19.68 1.36
CA ASP A 96 -9.51 19.62 -0.08
C ASP A 96 -8.77 18.48 -0.80
N SER A 97 -8.07 17.64 -0.05
CA SER A 97 -7.27 16.57 -0.64
C SER A 97 -8.10 15.50 -1.34
N LYS A 98 -7.52 14.95 -2.41
CA LYS A 98 -8.03 13.80 -3.13
C LYS A 98 -7.44 12.52 -2.58
N ILE A 99 -8.27 11.48 -2.43
CA ILE A 99 -7.90 10.19 -1.84
C ILE A 99 -7.93 9.12 -2.92
N ILE A 100 -6.86 8.34 -3.00
CA ILE A 100 -6.73 7.21 -3.93
C ILE A 100 -6.61 5.92 -3.13
N ILE A 101 -7.52 4.99 -3.38
CA ILE A 101 -7.60 3.69 -2.72
C ILE A 101 -7.48 2.60 -3.79
N SER A 102 -6.53 1.70 -3.65
CA SER A 102 -6.41 0.53 -4.52
C SER A 102 -6.78 -0.73 -3.74
N LEU A 103 -7.74 -1.49 -4.25
CA LEU A 103 -8.24 -2.74 -3.66
C LEU A 103 -7.77 -3.92 -4.49
N ARG A 104 -7.57 -5.05 -3.86
CA ARG A 104 -7.14 -6.30 -4.49
C ARG A 104 -7.95 -7.45 -3.91
N ASN A 105 -8.08 -8.57 -4.63
CA ASN A 105 -8.62 -9.79 -4.05
C ASN A 105 -8.03 -10.00 -2.65
N PRO A 106 -8.83 -9.98 -1.57
CA PRO A 106 -8.35 -9.95 -0.19
C PRO A 106 -7.54 -11.20 0.17
N ILE A 107 -7.82 -12.35 -0.47
CA ILE A 107 -7.07 -13.60 -0.32
C ILE A 107 -5.64 -13.40 -0.85
N GLU A 108 -5.51 -12.92 -2.09
CA GLU A 108 -4.23 -12.66 -2.73
C GLU A 108 -3.43 -11.55 -2.03
N ARG A 109 -4.14 -10.55 -1.50
CA ARG A 109 -3.55 -9.48 -0.71
C ARG A 109 -2.96 -10.01 0.60
N ALA A 110 -3.75 -10.80 1.37
CA ALA A 110 -3.30 -11.39 2.63
C ALA A 110 -2.07 -12.28 2.43
N TYR A 111 -2.09 -13.14 1.41
CA TYR A 111 -0.95 -13.97 1.07
C TYR A 111 0.30 -13.17 0.67
N SER A 112 0.09 -12.06 -0.08
CA SER A 112 1.18 -11.13 -0.40
C SER A 112 1.74 -10.43 0.83
N SER A 113 0.87 -10.14 1.81
CA SER A 113 1.26 -9.50 3.07
C SER A 113 2.11 -10.44 3.93
N TYR A 114 1.73 -11.72 4.01
CA TYR A 114 2.49 -12.75 4.71
C TYR A 114 3.95 -12.82 4.26
N PHE A 115 4.22 -12.90 2.97
CA PHE A 115 5.61 -12.93 2.49
C PHE A 115 6.39 -11.64 2.77
N SER A 116 5.72 -10.49 2.71
CA SER A 116 6.33 -9.23 3.12
C SER A 116 6.70 -9.24 4.60
N TYR A 117 5.81 -9.75 5.43
CA TYR A 117 6.00 -9.84 6.87
C TYR A 117 7.17 -10.78 7.21
N GLN A 118 7.18 -11.98 6.64
CA GLN A 118 8.29 -12.94 6.83
C GLN A 118 9.65 -12.32 6.46
N PHE A 119 9.70 -11.62 5.33
CA PHE A 119 10.94 -10.98 4.89
C PHE A 119 11.41 -9.88 5.85
N MET A 120 10.48 -9.08 6.39
CA MET A 120 10.82 -7.95 7.26
C MET A 120 11.14 -8.37 8.69
N HIS A 121 10.47 -9.38 9.23
CA HIS A 121 10.49 -9.70 10.65
C HIS A 121 11.20 -11.01 11.00
N LYS A 122 11.77 -11.72 10.01
CA LYS A 122 12.41 -13.04 10.21
C LYS A 122 11.50 -14.02 10.95
N ASN A 123 10.21 -13.96 10.63
CA ASN A 123 9.22 -14.79 11.29
C ASN A 123 9.14 -16.15 10.60
N ASP A 124 9.29 -17.21 11.36
CA ASP A 124 9.25 -18.61 10.86
C ASP A 124 7.83 -19.22 10.94
N GLN A 125 6.82 -18.44 11.41
CA GLN A 125 5.43 -18.91 11.46
C GLN A 125 4.93 -19.23 10.04
N SER A 126 4.19 -20.32 9.93
CA SER A 126 3.48 -20.69 8.71
C SER A 126 2.36 -19.69 8.41
N PHE A 127 1.85 -19.70 7.18
CA PHE A 127 0.74 -18.82 6.82
C PHE A 127 -0.53 -19.14 7.63
N SER A 128 -0.79 -20.43 7.89
CA SER A 128 -1.93 -20.86 8.70
C SER A 128 -1.85 -20.32 10.13
N GLU A 129 -0.68 -20.45 10.79
CA GLU A 129 -0.48 -19.89 12.14
C GLU A 129 -0.64 -18.37 12.20
N MET A 130 -0.20 -17.66 11.14
CA MET A 130 -0.43 -16.23 11.06
C MET A 130 -1.89 -15.86 10.84
N ILE A 131 -2.66 -16.67 10.11
CA ILE A 131 -4.11 -16.48 10.00
C ILE A 131 -4.75 -16.62 11.39
N ASP A 132 -4.41 -17.67 12.16
CA ASP A 132 -4.93 -17.88 13.51
C ASP A 132 -4.64 -16.70 14.44
N LEU A 133 -3.39 -16.29 14.48
CA LEU A 133 -2.94 -15.16 15.31
C LEU A 133 -3.71 -13.87 14.98
N HIS A 134 -3.79 -13.55 13.70
CA HIS A 134 -4.37 -12.28 13.26
C HIS A 134 -5.90 -12.26 13.33
N GLN A 135 -6.57 -13.41 13.19
CA GLN A 135 -8.00 -13.52 13.49
C GLN A 135 -8.27 -13.25 14.98
N LYS A 136 -7.46 -13.80 15.87
CA LYS A 136 -7.58 -13.54 17.32
C LYS A 136 -7.39 -12.07 17.65
N GLN A 137 -6.43 -11.39 17.02
CA GLN A 137 -6.23 -9.94 17.21
C GLN A 137 -7.44 -9.13 16.77
N ILE A 138 -8.05 -9.47 15.62
CA ILE A 138 -9.26 -8.80 15.13
C ILE A 138 -10.43 -9.03 16.10
N SER A 139 -10.60 -10.25 16.63
CA SER A 139 -11.66 -10.57 17.59
C SER A 139 -11.52 -9.82 18.91
N ASN A 140 -10.31 -9.45 19.28
CA ASN A 140 -10.02 -8.68 20.50
C ASN A 140 -10.03 -7.17 20.27
N ASP A 141 -10.40 -6.70 19.06
CA ASP A 141 -10.34 -5.30 18.62
C ASP A 141 -8.93 -4.66 18.78
N GLU A 142 -7.90 -5.48 18.65
CA GLU A 142 -6.51 -5.04 18.71
C GLU A 142 -6.05 -4.50 17.36
N PHE A 143 -5.81 -3.19 17.25
CA PHE A 143 -5.19 -2.64 16.06
C PHE A 143 -3.70 -3.03 15.99
N TYR A 144 -3.34 -3.75 14.94
CA TYR A 144 -1.97 -4.12 14.64
C TYR A 144 -1.63 -3.80 13.19
N ILE A 145 -0.75 -2.83 12.98
CA ILE A 145 -0.40 -2.28 11.66
C ILE A 145 0.11 -3.34 10.67
N TYR A 146 0.61 -4.47 11.16
CA TYR A 146 1.06 -5.59 10.35
C TYR A 146 0.07 -6.74 10.26
N ASN A 147 -1.15 -6.57 10.73
CA ASN A 147 -2.15 -7.61 10.58
C ASN A 147 -2.33 -7.93 9.08
N ILE A 148 -2.15 -9.23 8.73
CA ILE A 148 -2.26 -9.64 7.32
C ILE A 148 -3.72 -9.77 6.86
N LEU A 149 -4.68 -9.85 7.77
CA LEU A 149 -6.10 -10.00 7.45
C LEU A 149 -6.83 -8.67 7.46
N GLU A 150 -6.64 -7.89 8.51
CA GLU A 150 -7.40 -6.69 8.81
C GLU A 150 -7.51 -5.68 7.64
N PRO A 151 -6.42 -5.35 6.91
CA PRO A 151 -6.51 -4.44 5.78
C PRO A 151 -7.29 -4.99 4.57
N GLY A 152 -7.84 -6.20 4.64
CA GLY A 152 -8.71 -6.81 3.63
C GLY A 152 -10.20 -6.65 3.92
N PHE A 153 -10.58 -6.13 5.08
CA PHE A 153 -11.95 -5.75 5.42
C PHE A 153 -12.21 -4.32 4.92
N TYR A 154 -12.37 -4.18 3.61
CA TYR A 154 -12.34 -2.90 2.90
C TYR A 154 -13.51 -1.98 3.22
N THR A 155 -14.71 -2.56 3.41
CA THR A 155 -15.98 -1.83 3.58
C THR A 155 -15.89 -0.82 4.73
N LYS A 156 -15.43 -1.25 5.90
CA LYS A 156 -15.29 -0.38 7.07
C LYS A 156 -14.27 0.74 6.86
N HIS A 157 -13.19 0.45 6.14
CA HIS A 157 -12.14 1.45 5.87
C HIS A 157 -12.61 2.47 4.83
N ILE A 158 -13.28 2.03 3.76
CA ILE A 158 -13.86 2.92 2.76
C ILE A 158 -14.90 3.84 3.40
N LYS A 159 -15.80 3.31 4.21
CA LYS A 159 -16.80 4.10 4.95
C LYS A 159 -16.14 5.19 5.79
N ARG A 160 -15.05 4.88 6.51
CA ARG A 160 -14.28 5.86 7.30
C ARG A 160 -13.75 7.02 6.42
N PHE A 161 -13.27 6.73 5.22
CA PHE A 161 -12.86 7.79 4.29
C PHE A 161 -14.05 8.55 3.74
N GLN A 162 -15.19 7.90 3.44
CA GLN A 162 -16.42 8.55 2.98
C GLN A 162 -17.07 9.44 4.04
N GLU A 163 -16.90 9.16 5.33
CA GLU A 163 -17.32 10.02 6.44
C GLU A 163 -16.51 11.33 6.51
N ASN A 164 -15.29 11.32 5.98
CA ASN A 164 -14.37 12.45 6.04
C ASN A 164 -14.24 13.21 4.72
N PHE A 165 -14.47 12.55 3.59
CA PHE A 165 -14.27 13.14 2.26
C PHE A 165 -15.50 12.89 1.38
N ALA A 166 -15.88 13.90 0.58
CA ALA A 166 -16.95 13.75 -0.39
C ALA A 166 -16.63 12.66 -1.43
N LYS A 167 -17.64 12.01 -1.99
CA LYS A 167 -17.49 10.87 -2.91
C LYS A 167 -16.64 11.21 -4.14
N ASP A 168 -16.74 12.41 -4.67
CA ASP A 168 -15.97 12.92 -5.80
C ASP A 168 -14.48 13.18 -5.45
N LYS A 169 -14.12 13.18 -4.17
CA LYS A 169 -12.74 13.28 -3.67
C LYS A 169 -12.09 11.92 -3.41
N ILE A 170 -12.81 10.81 -3.62
CA ILE A 170 -12.30 9.45 -3.39
C ILE A 170 -12.30 8.68 -4.70
N LYS A 171 -11.14 8.21 -5.13
CA LYS A 171 -10.99 7.30 -6.27
C LYS A 171 -10.63 5.91 -5.81
N ILE A 172 -11.47 4.94 -6.18
CA ILE A 172 -11.23 3.52 -5.92
C ILE A 172 -10.74 2.85 -7.21
N ILE A 173 -9.71 2.03 -7.08
CA ILE A 173 -9.06 1.28 -8.16
C ILE A 173 -9.11 -0.19 -7.79
N ILE A 174 -9.51 -1.03 -8.72
CA ILE A 174 -9.40 -2.48 -8.58
C ILE A 174 -8.06 -2.92 -9.16
N PHE A 175 -7.24 -3.56 -8.34
CA PHE A 175 -5.87 -3.94 -8.70
C PHE A 175 -5.80 -4.86 -9.91
N GLU A 176 -6.75 -5.78 -10.04
CA GLU A 176 -6.85 -6.72 -11.15
C GLU A 176 -7.11 -5.98 -12.47
N ASP A 177 -7.97 -4.96 -12.47
CA ASP A 177 -8.20 -4.10 -13.64
C ASP A 177 -6.97 -3.24 -13.94
N TYR A 178 -6.35 -2.69 -12.90
CA TYR A 178 -5.12 -1.92 -13.02
C TYR A 178 -3.99 -2.70 -13.70
N ILE A 179 -3.72 -3.94 -13.29
CA ILE A 179 -2.64 -4.73 -13.90
C ILE A 179 -2.95 -5.15 -15.35
N ASN A 180 -4.21 -5.28 -15.69
CA ASN A 180 -4.65 -5.61 -17.05
C ASN A 180 -4.58 -4.39 -17.98
N ASN A 181 -4.74 -3.18 -17.45
CA ASN A 181 -4.66 -1.95 -18.23
C ASN A 181 -4.04 -0.79 -17.43
N VAL A 182 -2.72 -0.88 -17.23
CA VAL A 182 -1.96 0.09 -16.43
C VAL A 182 -2.10 1.50 -16.99
N PHE A 183 -1.98 1.66 -18.31
CA PHE A 183 -2.02 2.97 -18.96
C PHE A 183 -3.35 3.68 -18.72
N PHE A 184 -4.47 3.01 -19.00
CA PHE A 184 -5.80 3.56 -18.80
C PHE A 184 -6.07 3.93 -17.32
N THR A 185 -5.62 3.09 -16.39
CA THR A 185 -5.79 3.37 -14.96
C THR A 185 -5.00 4.60 -14.53
N ILE A 186 -3.75 4.72 -14.97
CA ILE A 186 -2.92 5.90 -14.64
C ILE A 186 -3.51 7.17 -15.26
N GLU A 187 -3.96 7.14 -16.51
CA GLU A 187 -4.67 8.28 -17.14
C GLU A 187 -5.92 8.67 -16.35
N SER A 188 -6.70 7.69 -15.90
CA SER A 188 -7.89 7.93 -15.10
C SER A 188 -7.58 8.54 -13.73
N ILE A 189 -6.43 8.22 -13.15
CA ILE A 189 -5.95 8.87 -11.91
C ILE A 189 -5.50 10.30 -12.21
N LEU A 190 -4.74 10.52 -13.27
CA LEU A 190 -4.30 11.87 -13.67
C LEU A 190 -5.52 12.79 -13.91
N SER A 191 -6.52 12.31 -14.65
CA SER A 191 -7.79 13.04 -14.82
C SER A 191 -8.48 13.33 -13.50
N PHE A 192 -8.53 12.37 -12.57
CA PHE A 192 -9.05 12.58 -11.22
C PHE A 192 -8.24 13.64 -10.44
N LEU A 193 -6.96 13.79 -10.70
CA LEU A 193 -6.08 14.81 -10.11
C LEU A 193 -6.14 16.15 -10.88
N ASP A 194 -7.07 16.32 -11.84
CA ASP A 194 -7.21 17.49 -12.73
C ASP A 194 -5.99 17.73 -13.62
N ILE A 195 -5.29 16.64 -13.98
CA ILE A 195 -4.16 16.67 -14.90
C ILE A 195 -4.60 16.11 -16.25
N HIS A 196 -4.56 16.94 -17.30
CA HIS A 196 -5.04 16.59 -18.64
C HIS A 196 -3.91 16.44 -19.67
N THR A 197 -2.66 16.67 -19.26
CA THR A 197 -1.48 16.44 -20.11
C THR A 197 -1.23 14.94 -20.26
N LYS A 198 -0.97 14.52 -21.49
CA LYS A 198 -0.68 13.10 -21.77
C LYS A 198 0.73 12.73 -21.32
N ILE A 199 0.85 11.55 -20.75
CA ILE A 199 2.14 10.97 -20.39
C ILE A 199 2.44 9.76 -21.28
N ASN A 200 3.69 9.67 -21.74
CA ASN A 200 4.23 8.45 -22.33
C ASN A 200 5.16 7.79 -21.32
N PHE A 201 4.76 6.64 -20.81
CA PHE A 201 5.62 5.82 -19.95
C PHE A 201 5.66 4.37 -20.44
N HIS A 202 6.79 3.72 -20.18
CA HIS A 202 6.91 2.30 -20.47
C HIS A 202 6.40 1.48 -19.28
N VAL A 203 5.39 0.64 -19.52
CA VAL A 203 4.89 -0.29 -18.50
C VAL A 203 6.01 -1.29 -18.18
N GLN A 204 6.57 -1.17 -16.99
CA GLN A 204 7.53 -2.13 -16.47
C GLN A 204 6.81 -3.15 -15.60
N SER A 205 7.11 -4.43 -15.77
CA SER A 205 6.61 -5.48 -14.87
C SER A 205 7.24 -5.33 -13.48
N LYS A 206 6.71 -4.41 -12.68
CA LYS A 206 7.12 -4.21 -11.28
C LYS A 206 6.13 -4.93 -10.38
N GLY A 207 6.61 -5.80 -9.53
CA GLY A 207 5.77 -6.50 -8.54
C GLY A 207 6.05 -8.00 -8.43
N ALA A 208 7.05 -8.50 -9.15
CA ALA A 208 7.50 -9.87 -8.96
C ALA A 208 7.95 -10.10 -7.51
N TYR A 209 7.60 -11.25 -6.96
CA TYR A 209 8.09 -11.69 -5.68
C TYR A 209 9.62 -11.79 -5.72
N ARG A 210 10.28 -11.16 -4.76
CA ARG A 210 11.73 -11.07 -4.71
C ARG A 210 12.26 -11.75 -3.47
N VAL A 211 13.28 -12.56 -3.66
CA VAL A 211 14.01 -13.23 -2.57
C VAL A 211 15.48 -12.89 -2.66
N PRO A 212 16.23 -12.95 -1.54
CA PRO A 212 17.69 -12.83 -1.57
C PRO A 212 18.30 -13.86 -2.52
N LYS A 213 19.30 -13.45 -3.32
CA LYS A 213 19.97 -14.33 -4.28
C LYS A 213 20.67 -15.50 -3.62
N ASN A 214 21.24 -15.27 -2.46
CA ASN A 214 22.01 -16.25 -1.69
C ASN A 214 22.04 -15.91 -0.19
N LYS A 215 22.67 -16.77 0.63
CA LYS A 215 22.77 -16.59 2.09
C LYS A 215 23.50 -15.28 2.47
N VAL A 216 24.49 -14.85 1.70
CA VAL A 216 25.24 -13.60 1.96
C VAL A 216 24.34 -12.39 1.71
N SER A 217 23.63 -12.35 0.58
CA SER A 217 22.64 -11.32 0.28
C SER A 217 21.55 -11.25 1.36
N ARG A 218 21.08 -12.40 1.84
CA ARG A 218 20.12 -12.49 2.93
C ARG A 218 20.68 -11.83 4.18
N LYS A 219 21.88 -12.22 4.63
CA LYS A 219 22.52 -11.69 5.84
C LYS A 219 22.77 -10.18 5.77
N LEU A 220 23.16 -9.67 4.60
CA LEU A 220 23.34 -8.22 4.38
C LEU A 220 22.01 -7.45 4.44
N LEU A 221 20.98 -7.93 3.77
CA LEU A 221 19.66 -7.31 3.79
C LEU A 221 18.96 -7.38 5.16
N GLU A 222 19.32 -8.37 5.98
CA GLU A 222 18.85 -8.52 7.35
C GLU A 222 19.62 -7.65 8.35
N ASN A 223 20.80 -7.16 8.00
CA ASN A 223 21.62 -6.31 8.88
C ASN A 223 21.04 -4.89 8.93
N SER A 224 20.62 -4.47 10.13
CA SER A 224 19.99 -3.15 10.35
C SER A 224 20.96 -2.00 10.04
N PHE A 225 22.23 -2.13 10.42
CA PHE A 225 23.25 -1.12 10.15
C PHE A 225 23.48 -0.91 8.65
N PHE A 226 23.57 -2.00 7.89
CA PHE A 226 23.71 -1.93 6.43
C PHE A 226 22.50 -1.25 5.78
N ARG A 227 21.28 -1.60 6.22
CA ARG A 227 20.05 -0.96 5.73
C ARG A 227 20.01 0.53 6.07
N GLN A 228 20.32 0.91 7.30
CA GLN A 228 20.34 2.32 7.73
C GLN A 228 21.33 3.15 6.93
N THR A 229 22.55 2.63 6.74
CA THR A 229 23.57 3.30 5.94
C THR A 229 23.15 3.46 4.49
N ALA A 230 22.61 2.40 3.89
CA ALA A 230 22.08 2.45 2.53
C ALA A 230 20.88 3.42 2.41
N THR A 231 20.03 3.52 3.44
CA THR A 231 18.91 4.46 3.46
C THR A 231 19.36 5.93 3.54
N LYS A 232 20.42 6.20 4.24
CA LYS A 232 20.98 7.56 4.37
C LYS A 232 21.77 8.02 3.14
N LEU A 233 22.47 7.10 2.49
CA LEU A 233 23.44 7.45 1.44
C LEU A 233 22.90 7.27 0.01
N ILE A 234 21.89 6.46 -0.19
CA ILE A 234 21.43 6.09 -1.54
C ILE A 234 19.95 6.48 -1.71
N PRO A 235 19.60 7.29 -2.74
CA PRO A 235 18.21 7.62 -3.04
C PRO A 235 17.35 6.36 -3.27
N THR A 236 16.08 6.41 -2.92
CA THR A 236 15.16 5.25 -2.92
C THR A 236 15.11 4.52 -4.26
N VAL A 237 15.05 5.26 -5.37
CA VAL A 237 15.03 4.69 -6.73
C VAL A 237 16.33 3.92 -7.04
N SER A 238 17.48 4.50 -6.66
CA SER A 238 18.78 3.86 -6.87
C SER A 238 18.97 2.64 -5.96
N ARG A 239 18.48 2.68 -4.72
CA ARG A 239 18.49 1.53 -3.81
C ARG A 239 17.72 0.34 -4.36
N GLN A 240 16.55 0.61 -4.95
CA GLN A 240 15.74 -0.44 -5.56
C GLN A 240 16.47 -1.09 -6.73
N LYS A 241 17.05 -0.29 -7.64
CA LYS A 241 17.85 -0.78 -8.78
C LYS A 241 19.07 -1.60 -8.33
N ILE A 242 19.79 -1.12 -7.32
CA ILE A 242 20.96 -1.81 -6.74
C ILE A 242 20.50 -3.12 -6.06
N GLY A 243 19.43 -3.07 -5.28
CA GLY A 243 18.84 -4.25 -4.63
C GLY A 243 18.51 -5.34 -5.64
N ASP A 244 17.80 -4.98 -6.69
CA ASP A 244 17.39 -5.90 -7.77
C ASP A 244 18.60 -6.46 -8.53
N LYS A 245 19.59 -5.63 -8.83
CA LYS A 245 20.77 -6.05 -9.59
C LYS A 245 21.69 -6.98 -8.80
N PHE A 246 21.93 -6.70 -7.53
CA PHE A 246 22.99 -7.36 -6.77
C PHE A 246 22.50 -8.33 -5.69
N PHE A 247 21.39 -8.03 -5.02
CA PHE A 247 20.99 -8.76 -3.80
C PHE A 247 19.72 -9.59 -3.93
N LEU A 248 18.81 -9.22 -4.83
CA LEU A 248 17.52 -9.85 -4.98
C LEU A 248 17.40 -10.57 -6.33
N LYS A 249 16.67 -11.68 -6.35
CA LYS A 249 16.21 -12.35 -7.56
C LYS A 249 14.69 -12.40 -7.58
N GLN A 250 14.13 -12.23 -8.76
CA GLN A 250 12.71 -12.46 -8.98
C GLN A 250 12.43 -13.96 -8.99
N THR A 251 11.34 -14.35 -8.36
CA THR A 251 10.86 -15.73 -8.35
C THR A 251 9.34 -15.75 -8.27
N LYS A 252 8.74 -16.89 -8.57
CA LYS A 252 7.31 -17.09 -8.32
C LYS A 252 7.10 -17.32 -6.83
N LYS A 253 6.03 -16.77 -6.28
CA LYS A 253 5.60 -17.13 -4.93
C LYS A 253 5.25 -18.62 -4.90
N PRO A 254 5.54 -19.34 -3.79
CA PRO A 254 4.94 -20.64 -3.58
C PRO A 254 3.42 -20.58 -3.76
N PRO A 255 2.78 -21.60 -4.33
CA PRO A 255 1.32 -21.64 -4.39
C PRO A 255 0.73 -21.71 -2.97
N MET A 256 -0.39 -21.02 -2.78
CA MET A 256 -1.21 -21.15 -1.56
C MET A 256 -1.88 -22.52 -1.58
N SER A 257 -1.98 -23.19 -0.44
CA SER A 257 -2.74 -24.43 -0.33
C SER A 257 -4.24 -24.17 -0.52
N GLN A 258 -4.96 -25.17 -1.05
CA GLN A 258 -6.40 -25.06 -1.22
C GLN A 258 -7.12 -24.85 0.13
N GLN A 259 -6.64 -25.50 1.19
CA GLN A 259 -7.19 -25.36 2.53
C GLN A 259 -7.08 -23.91 3.06
N GLU A 260 -5.93 -23.28 2.87
CA GLU A 260 -5.71 -21.87 3.27
C GLU A 260 -6.59 -20.92 2.43
N ARG A 261 -6.73 -21.18 1.14
CA ARG A 261 -7.59 -20.40 0.23
C ARG A 261 -9.06 -20.47 0.64
N GLU A 262 -9.58 -21.66 0.91
CA GLU A 262 -10.97 -21.86 1.37
C GLU A 262 -11.21 -21.22 2.73
N ARG A 263 -10.23 -21.28 3.62
CA ARG A 263 -10.30 -20.59 4.92
C ARG A 263 -10.41 -19.07 4.76
N LEU A 264 -9.56 -18.48 3.93
CA LEU A 264 -9.61 -17.04 3.64
C LEU A 264 -10.89 -16.63 2.92
N LYS A 265 -11.38 -17.48 2.01
CA LYS A 265 -12.67 -17.27 1.36
C LYS A 265 -13.78 -17.12 2.40
N LYS A 266 -13.89 -18.04 3.36
CA LYS A 266 -14.88 -17.96 4.46
C LYS A 266 -14.72 -16.70 5.31
N ILE A 267 -13.49 -16.25 5.56
CA ILE A 267 -13.21 -15.04 6.33
C ILE A 267 -13.71 -13.77 5.61
N TYR A 268 -13.59 -13.72 4.27
CA TYR A 268 -13.90 -12.52 3.49
C TYR A 268 -15.20 -12.57 2.71
N GLU A 269 -15.98 -13.65 2.75
CA GLU A 269 -17.17 -13.84 1.93
C GLU A 269 -18.24 -12.75 2.16
N SER A 270 -18.56 -12.46 3.42
CA SER A 270 -19.49 -11.37 3.77
C SER A 270 -18.94 -10.00 3.38
N GLU A 271 -17.65 -9.79 3.67
CA GLU A 271 -16.96 -8.55 3.34
C GLU A 271 -17.00 -8.22 1.85
N VAL A 272 -16.74 -9.21 0.98
CA VAL A 272 -16.76 -9.01 -0.46
C VAL A 272 -18.17 -8.71 -0.95
N SER A 273 -19.18 -9.40 -0.42
CA SER A 273 -20.59 -9.13 -0.75
C SER A 273 -21.02 -7.72 -0.34
N GLU A 274 -20.65 -7.28 0.87
CA GLU A 274 -20.93 -5.92 1.34
C GLU A 274 -20.19 -4.87 0.52
N LEU A 275 -18.96 -5.15 0.11
CA LEU A 275 -18.16 -4.26 -0.70
C LEU A 275 -18.75 -4.07 -2.10
N GLU A 276 -19.25 -5.14 -2.74
CA GLU A 276 -19.93 -5.07 -4.03
C GLU A 276 -21.17 -4.16 -3.95
N VAL A 277 -21.95 -4.29 -2.89
CA VAL A 277 -23.10 -3.41 -2.63
C VAL A 277 -22.66 -1.96 -2.40
N LEU A 278 -21.61 -1.74 -1.59
CA LEU A 278 -21.11 -0.39 -1.29
C LEU A 278 -20.62 0.34 -2.56
N LEU A 279 -19.95 -0.38 -3.44
CA LEU A 279 -19.35 0.17 -4.66
C LEU A 279 -20.28 0.15 -5.88
N ASP A 280 -21.40 -0.55 -5.78
CA ASP A 280 -22.35 -0.80 -6.90
C ASP A 280 -21.64 -1.42 -8.12
N ILE A 281 -20.76 -2.39 -7.89
CA ILE A 281 -20.02 -3.11 -8.93
C ILE A 281 -19.90 -4.60 -8.59
N LYS A 282 -19.74 -5.43 -9.60
CA LYS A 282 -19.29 -6.81 -9.44
C LYS A 282 -17.76 -6.86 -9.52
N LEU A 283 -17.13 -7.38 -8.47
CA LEU A 283 -15.68 -7.44 -8.38
C LEU A 283 -15.09 -8.61 -9.20
N PRO A 284 -13.94 -8.47 -9.85
CA PRO A 284 -13.35 -9.52 -10.70
C PRO A 284 -12.64 -10.61 -9.86
N TRP A 285 -13.20 -10.97 -8.71
CA TRP A 285 -12.59 -11.90 -7.76
C TRP A 285 -13.28 -13.25 -7.78
N SER A 286 -12.84 -14.13 -8.67
CA SER A 286 -13.46 -15.44 -8.94
C SER A 286 -13.58 -16.37 -7.74
N ASP A 287 -12.81 -16.15 -6.67
CA ASP A 287 -12.93 -16.93 -5.43
C ASP A 287 -14.31 -16.78 -4.76
N PHE A 288 -14.99 -15.65 -4.99
CA PHE A 288 -16.25 -15.29 -4.35
C PHE A 288 -17.47 -15.41 -5.24
N HIS A 289 -17.29 -15.76 -6.50
CA HIS A 289 -18.38 -15.99 -7.44
C HIS A 289 -18.44 -17.45 -7.83
N VAL A 290 -19.61 -18.05 -7.67
CA VAL A 290 -19.88 -19.38 -8.21
C VAL A 290 -19.88 -19.27 -9.73
N LYS A 291 -19.13 -20.17 -10.41
CA LYS A 291 -19.21 -20.31 -11.85
C LYS A 291 -20.56 -20.88 -12.27
#